data_5732ae3e18e6c68ca6ca88b2ca67bf41
#
_entry.id   5732ae3e18e6c68ca6ca88b2ca67bf41
#
_cell.length_a   1.000
_cell.length_b   1.000
_cell.length_c   1.000
_cell.angle_alpha   90.00
_cell.angle_beta   90.00
_cell.angle_gamma   90.00
#
_symmetry.space_group_name_H-M   'P 1'
#
loop_
_entity.id
_entity.type
_entity.pdbx_description
1 polymer ?
#
loop_
_entity_poly.entity_id
_entity_poly.type
_entity_poly.pdbx_seq_one_letter_code
_entity_poly.pdbx_strand_id
1 'polypeptide(L)'
;VVSQLRGSNTGMYVGVCFHDYQTESLLHNKEIDPFDGIGNALTMLANRPSFYFDLKGPSLTVDTACSSSLVALDLACKAIQNGSCEMAFVSGVNLLLSAWHYKYFSSIGALSESGRCHSFDSRADGYTPGEGIASVLLKPLDKALADGDPIHSVIKGSAVKHGGYTNSITAPSAKTQALVLKEAWNNANILPEQIGYIEAHGT
;
A
#
# COMPACT_ATOMS: atom_id res chain seq x y z
N VAL A 1 -7.80 -22.10 7.50
CA VAL A 1 -9.25 -22.08 7.23
C VAL A 1 -9.83 -20.81 7.85
N VAL A 2 -10.83 -20.17 7.21
CA VAL A 2 -11.43 -18.88 7.70
C VAL A 2 -11.92 -18.98 9.15
N SER A 3 -12.39 -20.14 9.59
CA SER A 3 -12.80 -20.37 10.97
C SER A 3 -11.66 -20.22 12.00
N GLN A 4 -10.42 -20.40 11.61
CA GLN A 4 -9.24 -20.25 12.47
C GLN A 4 -8.83 -18.78 12.67
N LEU A 5 -9.32 -17.87 11.83
CA LEU A 5 -9.06 -16.43 11.96
C LEU A 5 -9.91 -15.78 13.03
N ARG A 6 -11.11 -16.33 13.31
CA ARG A 6 -12.05 -15.73 14.27
C ARG A 6 -11.46 -15.66 15.67
N GLY A 7 -11.47 -14.45 16.23
CA GLY A 7 -10.92 -14.16 17.56
C GLY A 7 -9.39 -14.09 17.61
N SER A 8 -8.70 -14.31 16.48
CA SER A 8 -7.23 -14.28 16.44
C SER A 8 -6.67 -12.86 16.54
N ASN A 9 -5.46 -12.73 17.10
CA ASN A 9 -4.69 -11.49 17.12
C ASN A 9 -4.06 -11.22 15.75
N THR A 10 -4.90 -11.11 14.71
CA THR A 10 -4.48 -10.83 13.34
C THR A 10 -4.74 -9.38 12.99
N GLY A 11 -3.72 -8.68 12.48
CA GLY A 11 -3.81 -7.31 12.01
C GLY A 11 -4.38 -7.19 10.60
N MET A 12 -4.96 -6.02 10.29
CA MET A 12 -5.43 -5.64 8.95
C MET A 12 -4.88 -4.27 8.57
N TYR A 13 -4.08 -4.20 7.52
CA TYR A 13 -3.43 -2.98 7.04
C TYR A 13 -3.77 -2.76 5.58
N VAL A 14 -4.40 -1.64 5.24
CA VAL A 14 -4.86 -1.35 3.88
C VAL A 14 -4.26 -0.05 3.38
N GLY A 15 -3.47 -0.13 2.31
CA GLY A 15 -2.97 1.04 1.59
C GLY A 15 -3.97 1.52 0.54
N VAL A 16 -4.35 2.80 0.60
CA VAL A 16 -5.24 3.45 -0.35
C VAL A 16 -4.93 4.94 -0.39
N CYS A 17 -5.16 5.62 -1.50
CA CYS A 17 -4.98 7.07 -1.58
C CYS A 17 -6.15 7.81 -2.27
N PHE A 18 -7.14 7.09 -2.80
CA PHE A 18 -8.30 7.71 -3.45
C PHE A 18 -9.62 7.22 -2.87
N HIS A 19 -10.64 8.09 -2.90
CA HIS A 19 -11.98 7.84 -2.37
C HIS A 19 -13.05 8.42 -3.30
N ASP A 20 -12.94 8.08 -4.58
CA ASP A 20 -13.78 8.58 -5.67
C ASP A 20 -15.26 8.41 -5.41
N TYR A 21 -15.66 7.26 -4.83
CA TYR A 21 -17.06 6.97 -4.57
C TYR A 21 -17.70 8.01 -3.64
N GLN A 22 -16.98 8.48 -2.63
CA GLN A 22 -17.46 9.56 -1.76
C GLN A 22 -17.62 10.88 -2.55
N THR A 23 -16.64 11.20 -3.40
CA THR A 23 -16.67 12.41 -4.22
C THR A 23 -17.84 12.37 -5.21
N GLU A 24 -18.03 11.26 -5.91
CA GLU A 24 -19.14 11.08 -6.84
C GLU A 24 -20.50 11.12 -6.13
N SER A 25 -20.61 10.51 -4.96
CA SER A 25 -21.81 10.56 -4.13
C SER A 25 -22.17 11.99 -3.73
N LEU A 26 -21.21 12.79 -3.32
CA LEU A 26 -21.43 14.19 -2.95
C LEU A 26 -21.80 15.07 -4.15
N LEU A 27 -21.22 14.79 -5.33
CA LEU A 27 -21.49 15.58 -6.54
C LEU A 27 -22.87 15.29 -7.15
N HIS A 28 -23.38 14.05 -7.04
CA HIS A 28 -24.60 13.60 -7.70
C HIS A 28 -25.81 13.53 -6.78
N ASN A 29 -25.76 13.97 -5.56
CA ASN A 29 -26.86 13.74 -4.70
C ASN A 29 -27.09 14.63 -3.54
N LYS A 30 -28.16 14.77 -3.07
CA LYS A 30 -29.05 13.79 -2.63
C LYS A 30 -29.18 13.84 -1.14
N GLU A 31 -30.23 13.31 -0.66
CA GLU A 31 -30.42 13.05 0.76
C GLU A 31 -29.34 12.10 1.27
N ILE A 32 -28.74 12.43 2.41
CA ILE A 32 -27.72 11.58 3.06
C ILE A 32 -28.42 10.39 3.70
N ASP A 33 -27.99 9.19 3.30
CA ASP A 33 -28.42 7.93 3.89
C ASP A 33 -27.61 7.63 5.17
N PRO A 34 -28.20 7.00 6.22
CA PRO A 34 -27.45 6.60 7.40
C PRO A 34 -26.22 5.71 7.15
N PHE A 35 -26.16 5.03 6.01
CA PHE A 35 -25.02 4.21 5.60
C PHE A 35 -23.95 4.98 4.85
N ASP A 36 -24.21 6.21 4.38
CA ASP A 36 -23.24 7.00 3.64
C ASP A 36 -21.95 7.24 4.44
N GLY A 37 -22.06 7.51 5.73
CA GLY A 37 -20.91 7.70 6.61
C GLY A 37 -20.00 6.48 6.69
N ILE A 38 -20.56 5.34 7.09
CA ILE A 38 -19.80 4.08 7.22
C ILE A 38 -19.49 3.44 5.85
N GLY A 39 -20.23 3.76 4.80
CA GLY A 39 -19.97 3.30 3.44
C GLY A 39 -18.78 4.00 2.79
N ASN A 40 -18.54 5.25 3.15
CA ASN A 40 -17.52 6.10 2.51
C ASN A 40 -16.27 6.35 3.37
N ALA A 41 -16.31 6.11 4.69
CA ALA A 41 -15.16 6.33 5.55
C ALA A 41 -14.00 5.38 5.20
N LEU A 42 -12.81 5.92 4.90
CA LEU A 42 -11.63 5.13 4.51
C LEU A 42 -11.25 4.08 5.55
N THR A 43 -11.48 4.35 6.82
CA THR A 43 -11.25 3.38 7.91
C THR A 43 -11.99 2.05 7.70
N MET A 44 -13.11 2.06 6.97
CA MET A 44 -13.92 0.88 6.71
C MET A 44 -13.24 -0.12 5.76
N LEU A 45 -12.24 0.32 5.01
CA LEU A 45 -11.44 -0.58 4.16
C LEU A 45 -10.70 -1.63 4.99
N ALA A 46 -10.19 -1.25 6.16
CA ALA A 46 -9.54 -2.17 7.08
C ALA A 46 -10.54 -2.77 8.10
N ASN A 47 -11.46 -1.94 8.62
CA ASN A 47 -12.34 -2.36 9.71
C ASN A 47 -13.46 -3.31 9.27
N ARG A 48 -13.96 -3.21 8.03
CA ARG A 48 -15.01 -4.12 7.54
C ARG A 48 -14.50 -5.57 7.42
N PRO A 49 -13.34 -5.85 6.81
CA PRO A 49 -12.76 -7.19 6.86
C PRO A 49 -12.44 -7.65 8.29
N SER A 50 -11.89 -6.75 9.14
CA SER A 50 -11.61 -7.08 10.54
C SER A 50 -12.87 -7.48 11.30
N PHE A 51 -13.98 -6.76 11.10
CA PHE A 51 -15.27 -7.09 11.69
C PHE A 51 -15.82 -8.43 11.16
N TYR A 52 -15.78 -8.62 9.83
CA TYR A 52 -16.33 -9.81 9.19
C TYR A 52 -15.62 -11.09 9.63
N PHE A 53 -14.29 -11.03 9.72
CA PHE A 53 -13.45 -12.16 10.15
C PHE A 53 -13.23 -12.23 11.66
N ASP A 54 -13.78 -11.27 12.44
CA ASP A 54 -13.58 -11.15 13.89
C ASP A 54 -12.10 -11.09 14.28
N LEU A 55 -11.30 -10.27 13.58
CA LEU A 55 -9.88 -10.08 13.85
C LEU A 55 -9.71 -9.14 15.06
N LYS A 56 -8.73 -9.41 15.91
CA LYS A 56 -8.47 -8.65 17.16
C LYS A 56 -7.19 -7.82 17.13
N GLY A 57 -6.36 -7.98 16.12
CA GLY A 57 -5.16 -7.18 15.93
C GLY A 57 -5.44 -5.75 15.46
N PRO A 58 -4.38 -4.93 15.27
CA PRO A 58 -4.51 -3.57 14.73
C PRO A 58 -5.23 -3.55 13.39
N SER A 59 -6.12 -2.57 13.18
CA SER A 59 -6.88 -2.41 11.93
C SER A 59 -6.72 -0.97 11.44
N LEU A 60 -5.94 -0.78 10.37
CA LEU A 60 -5.48 0.53 9.91
C LEU A 60 -5.64 0.69 8.40
N THR A 61 -6.15 1.85 8.00
CA THR A 61 -6.06 2.33 6.62
C THR A 61 -4.95 3.38 6.55
N VAL A 62 -4.08 3.25 5.56
CA VAL A 62 -2.87 4.05 5.41
C VAL A 62 -2.92 4.79 4.08
N ASP A 63 -2.74 6.11 4.14
CA ASP A 63 -2.57 6.96 2.97
C ASP A 63 -1.22 7.68 3.05
N THR A 64 -0.33 7.31 2.16
CA THR A 64 0.94 7.97 1.86
C THR A 64 1.13 8.09 0.35
N ALA A 65 0.02 8.35 -0.37
CA ALA A 65 -0.08 8.39 -1.82
C ALA A 65 0.42 7.06 -2.45
N CYS A 66 1.25 7.14 -3.49
CA CYS A 66 1.73 5.96 -4.23
C CYS A 66 2.49 4.92 -3.39
N SER A 67 2.98 5.29 -2.20
CA SER A 67 3.68 4.38 -1.29
C SER A 67 2.79 3.70 -0.24
N SER A 68 1.48 3.95 -0.23
CA SER A 68 0.57 3.51 0.82
C SER A 68 0.63 2.02 1.13
N SER A 69 0.63 1.16 0.11
CA SER A 69 0.67 -0.29 0.29
C SER A 69 2.00 -0.79 0.87
N LEU A 70 3.14 -0.19 0.48
CA LEU A 70 4.45 -0.57 1.04
C LEU A 70 4.64 -0.02 2.46
N VAL A 71 4.10 1.16 2.77
CA VAL A 71 4.07 1.68 4.15
C VAL A 71 3.17 0.81 5.03
N ALA A 72 2.00 0.38 4.54
CA ALA A 72 1.14 -0.57 5.24
C ALA A 72 1.87 -1.89 5.52
N LEU A 73 2.66 -2.37 4.56
CA LEU A 73 3.48 -3.57 4.73
C LEU A 73 4.57 -3.40 5.80
N ASP A 74 5.28 -2.29 5.80
CA ASP A 74 6.29 -1.96 6.82
C ASP A 74 5.67 -1.89 8.23
N LEU A 75 4.52 -1.24 8.37
CA LEU A 75 3.78 -1.17 9.63
C LEU A 75 3.35 -2.55 10.13
N ALA A 76 2.86 -3.40 9.24
CA ALA A 76 2.47 -4.77 9.57
C ALA A 76 3.67 -5.63 10.01
N CYS A 77 4.81 -5.53 9.30
CA CYS A 77 6.04 -6.20 9.71
C CYS A 77 6.48 -5.79 11.12
N LYS A 78 6.47 -4.49 11.41
CA LYS A 78 6.80 -3.95 12.73
C LYS A 78 5.83 -4.40 13.80
N ALA A 79 4.53 -4.45 13.50
CA ALA A 79 3.51 -4.92 14.43
C ALA A 79 3.69 -6.41 14.79
N ILE A 80 4.06 -7.24 13.82
CA ILE A 80 4.40 -8.65 14.07
C ILE A 80 5.68 -8.77 14.90
N GLN A 81 6.73 -8.02 14.54
CA GLN A 81 8.01 -8.05 15.22
C GLN A 81 7.94 -7.60 16.69
N ASN A 82 7.10 -6.61 17.00
CA ASN A 82 6.92 -6.12 18.38
C ASN A 82 5.81 -6.85 19.16
N GLY A 83 5.18 -7.88 18.57
CA GLY A 83 4.14 -8.68 19.21
C GLY A 83 2.76 -8.01 19.29
N SER A 84 2.51 -6.90 18.59
CA SER A 84 1.20 -6.26 18.53
C SER A 84 0.15 -7.13 17.81
N CYS A 85 0.59 -7.99 16.90
CA CYS A 85 -0.21 -9.04 16.30
C CYS A 85 0.64 -10.25 15.95
N GLU A 86 -0.01 -11.40 15.77
CA GLU A 86 0.64 -12.68 15.42
C GLU A 86 0.78 -12.89 13.92
N MET A 87 -0.14 -12.33 13.16
CA MET A 87 -0.21 -12.34 11.71
C MET A 87 -0.81 -11.02 11.25
N ALA A 88 -0.65 -10.68 9.98
CA ALA A 88 -1.29 -9.50 9.42
C ALA A 88 -1.67 -9.69 7.95
N PHE A 89 -2.89 -9.29 7.60
CA PHE A 89 -3.24 -9.01 6.21
C PHE A 89 -2.73 -7.63 5.83
N VAL A 90 -2.08 -7.55 4.68
CA VAL A 90 -1.68 -6.29 4.06
C VAL A 90 -2.30 -6.23 2.68
N SER A 91 -3.07 -5.19 2.42
CA SER A 91 -3.76 -5.00 1.14
C SER A 91 -3.42 -3.64 0.55
N GLY A 92 -3.40 -3.59 -0.77
CA GLY A 92 -3.37 -2.34 -1.54
C GLY A 92 -4.54 -2.32 -2.49
N VAL A 93 -5.18 -1.16 -2.63
CA VAL A 93 -6.31 -0.99 -3.54
C VAL A 93 -6.22 0.34 -4.28
N ASN A 94 -6.47 0.30 -5.58
CA ASN A 94 -6.66 1.48 -6.40
C ASN A 94 -7.79 1.22 -7.40
N LEU A 95 -8.81 2.09 -7.39
CA LEU A 95 -9.90 2.13 -8.35
C LEU A 95 -10.03 3.55 -8.89
N LEU A 96 -10.37 3.68 -10.16
CA LEU A 96 -10.49 4.95 -10.88
C LEU A 96 -11.96 5.14 -11.31
N LEU A 97 -12.82 5.48 -10.37
CA LEU A 97 -14.26 5.57 -10.56
C LEU A 97 -14.71 6.92 -11.09
N SER A 98 -13.80 7.90 -11.14
CA SER A 98 -14.07 9.28 -11.56
C SER A 98 -13.11 9.77 -12.64
N ALA A 99 -13.60 10.59 -13.55
CA ALA A 99 -12.76 11.29 -14.52
C ALA A 99 -11.86 12.35 -13.89
N TRP A 100 -12.06 12.69 -12.59
CA TRP A 100 -11.32 13.72 -11.89
C TRP A 100 -9.82 13.41 -11.86
N HIS A 101 -9.43 12.16 -11.61
CA HIS A 101 -8.02 11.75 -11.58
C HIS A 101 -7.32 12.00 -12.91
N TYR A 102 -7.95 11.62 -14.02
CA TYR A 102 -7.38 11.84 -15.34
C TYR A 102 -7.24 13.32 -15.64
N LYS A 103 -8.24 14.14 -15.29
CA LYS A 103 -8.18 15.62 -15.46
C LYS A 103 -7.06 16.21 -14.61
N TYR A 104 -6.95 15.82 -13.34
CA TYR A 104 -5.93 16.32 -12.43
C TYR A 104 -4.52 15.93 -12.91
N PHE A 105 -4.26 14.66 -13.14
CA PHE A 105 -2.94 14.19 -13.56
C PHE A 105 -2.55 14.70 -14.94
N SER A 106 -3.51 14.88 -15.85
CA SER A 106 -3.27 15.54 -17.14
C SER A 106 -2.90 17.01 -16.95
N SER A 107 -3.57 17.74 -16.05
CA SER A 107 -3.30 19.16 -15.82
C SER A 107 -1.90 19.47 -15.27
N ILE A 108 -1.29 18.49 -14.60
CA ILE A 108 0.09 18.59 -14.09
C ILE A 108 1.11 17.91 -15.01
N GLY A 109 0.71 17.47 -16.20
CA GLY A 109 1.59 16.83 -17.17
C GLY A 109 2.14 15.46 -16.73
N ALA A 110 1.42 14.72 -15.88
CA ALA A 110 1.90 13.45 -15.35
C ALA A 110 1.50 12.24 -16.21
N LEU A 111 0.45 12.37 -17.04
CA LEU A 111 -0.01 11.28 -17.89
C LEU A 111 0.76 11.20 -19.20
N SER A 112 1.05 9.97 -19.64
CA SER A 112 1.60 9.70 -20.95
C SER A 112 0.59 10.01 -22.06
N GLU A 113 0.99 10.80 -23.05
CA GLU A 113 0.17 11.06 -24.24
C GLU A 113 0.01 9.80 -25.11
N SER A 114 1.01 8.92 -25.08
CA SER A 114 1.00 7.64 -25.80
C SER A 114 0.12 6.57 -25.15
N GLY A 115 -0.36 6.82 -23.92
CA GLY A 115 -1.13 5.85 -23.11
C GLY A 115 -0.29 4.65 -22.65
N ARG A 116 1.03 4.80 -22.54
CA ARG A 116 1.96 3.74 -22.11
C ARG A 116 3.01 4.28 -21.14
N CYS A 117 3.36 3.47 -20.15
CA CYS A 117 4.54 3.73 -19.33
C CYS A 117 5.78 3.26 -20.08
N HIS A 118 6.67 4.19 -20.45
CA HIS A 118 7.98 3.91 -21.04
C HIS A 118 9.09 4.05 -19.98
N SER A 119 8.95 3.28 -18.89
CA SER A 119 9.87 3.38 -17.75
C SER A 119 11.32 3.13 -18.16
N PHE A 120 12.21 4.06 -17.78
CA PHE A 120 13.64 4.05 -18.12
C PHE A 120 13.98 4.15 -19.61
N ASP A 121 13.02 4.47 -20.47
CA ASP A 121 13.21 4.64 -21.92
C ASP A 121 13.31 6.14 -22.25
N SER A 122 14.02 6.49 -23.32
CA SER A 122 14.13 7.87 -23.82
C SER A 122 12.79 8.44 -24.32
N ARG A 123 11.80 7.60 -24.57
CA ARG A 123 10.43 7.95 -24.95
C ARG A 123 9.52 8.21 -23.76
N ALA A 124 10.03 8.14 -22.53
CA ALA A 124 9.23 8.36 -21.33
C ALA A 124 8.59 9.77 -21.34
N ASP A 125 7.26 9.81 -21.37
CA ASP A 125 6.45 11.03 -21.49
C ASP A 125 5.40 11.15 -20.38
N GLY A 126 5.40 10.26 -19.41
CA GLY A 126 4.44 10.18 -18.32
C GLY A 126 4.08 8.74 -17.95
N TYR A 127 3.02 8.57 -17.17
CA TYR A 127 2.55 7.24 -16.80
C TYR A 127 1.09 7.01 -17.21
N THR A 128 0.66 5.76 -17.18
CA THR A 128 -0.72 5.37 -17.39
C THR A 128 -1.30 4.84 -16.09
N PRO A 129 -2.37 5.44 -15.53
CA PRO A 129 -3.01 4.95 -14.32
C PRO A 129 -3.59 3.54 -14.51
N GLY A 130 -3.53 2.75 -13.46
CA GLY A 130 -4.08 1.39 -13.44
C GLY A 130 -4.96 1.14 -12.23
N GLU A 131 -5.83 0.16 -12.33
CA GLU A 131 -6.66 -0.33 -11.24
C GLU A 131 -6.17 -1.69 -10.76
N GLY A 132 -6.37 -1.96 -9.49
CA GLY A 132 -6.03 -3.26 -8.93
C GLY A 132 -6.29 -3.37 -7.43
N ILE A 133 -6.45 -4.60 -7.00
CA ILE A 133 -6.54 -4.97 -5.59
C ILE A 133 -5.63 -6.17 -5.39
N ALA A 134 -4.75 -6.08 -4.40
CA ALA A 134 -3.91 -7.20 -4.00
C ALA A 134 -3.88 -7.31 -2.47
N SER A 135 -3.73 -8.51 -1.96
CA SER A 135 -3.59 -8.77 -0.53
C SER A 135 -2.58 -9.88 -0.30
N VAL A 136 -1.75 -9.69 0.72
CA VAL A 136 -0.82 -10.70 1.22
C VAL A 136 -1.06 -10.97 2.69
N LEU A 137 -0.84 -12.20 3.13
CA LEU A 137 -0.83 -12.58 4.54
C LEU A 137 0.62 -12.68 5.02
N LEU A 138 0.96 -11.96 6.05
CA LEU A 138 2.26 -11.98 6.73
C LEU A 138 2.18 -12.81 7.99
N LYS A 139 3.21 -13.63 8.22
CA LYS A 139 3.36 -14.47 9.41
C LYS A 139 4.84 -14.62 9.74
N PRO A 140 5.25 -14.74 11.00
CA PRO A 140 6.63 -15.07 11.36
C PRO A 140 7.09 -16.35 10.65
N LEU A 141 8.31 -16.32 10.10
CA LEU A 141 8.84 -17.43 9.28
C LEU A 141 8.90 -18.75 10.04
N ASP A 142 9.34 -18.72 11.28
CA ASP A 142 9.42 -19.90 12.15
C ASP A 142 8.05 -20.53 12.39
N LYS A 143 7.03 -19.70 12.62
CA LYS A 143 5.63 -20.15 12.78
C LYS A 143 5.07 -20.70 11.46
N ALA A 144 5.33 -20.02 10.34
CA ALA A 144 4.87 -20.50 9.03
C ALA A 144 5.47 -21.88 8.67
N LEU A 145 6.76 -22.07 8.98
CA LEU A 145 7.43 -23.36 8.80
C LEU A 145 6.86 -24.45 9.72
N ALA A 146 6.62 -24.13 10.99
CA ALA A 146 6.06 -25.06 11.97
C ALA A 146 4.63 -25.50 11.61
N ASP A 147 3.85 -24.59 11.05
CA ASP A 147 2.45 -24.85 10.65
C ASP A 147 2.33 -25.48 9.25
N GLY A 148 3.45 -25.60 8.52
CA GLY A 148 3.46 -26.14 7.15
C GLY A 148 2.78 -25.23 6.12
N ASP A 149 2.78 -23.92 6.35
CA ASP A 149 2.16 -22.96 5.44
C ASP A 149 2.93 -22.84 4.12
N PRO A 150 2.25 -22.62 2.98
CA PRO A 150 2.92 -22.29 1.72
C PRO A 150 3.59 -20.93 1.81
N ILE A 151 4.90 -20.87 1.66
CA ILE A 151 5.70 -19.65 1.74
C ILE A 151 6.08 -19.20 0.33
N HIS A 152 5.53 -18.08 -0.14
CA HIS A 152 5.85 -17.53 -1.46
C HIS A 152 7.16 -16.75 -1.44
N SER A 153 7.42 -15.98 -0.37
CA SER A 153 8.65 -15.20 -0.21
C SER A 153 8.87 -14.85 1.27
N VAL A 154 10.07 -14.37 1.59
CA VAL A 154 10.45 -13.91 2.92
C VAL A 154 10.85 -12.45 2.85
N ILE A 155 10.17 -11.57 3.60
CA ILE A 155 10.53 -10.16 3.74
C ILE A 155 11.76 -10.09 4.67
N LYS A 156 12.89 -9.71 4.13
CA LYS A 156 14.15 -9.63 4.87
C LYS A 156 14.29 -8.31 5.64
N GLY A 157 13.80 -7.22 5.07
CA GLY A 157 13.84 -5.90 5.69
C GLY A 157 13.00 -4.90 4.92
N SER A 158 12.64 -3.84 5.59
CA SER A 158 11.91 -2.70 5.02
C SER A 158 12.38 -1.40 5.66
N ALA A 159 12.13 -0.28 4.98
CA ALA A 159 12.39 1.06 5.50
C ALA A 159 11.43 2.07 4.89
N VAL A 160 11.11 3.11 5.66
CA VAL A 160 10.26 4.23 5.24
C VAL A 160 10.93 5.53 5.58
N LYS A 161 11.03 6.45 4.61
CA LYS A 161 11.56 7.80 4.81
C LYS A 161 10.75 8.84 4.05
N HIS A 162 10.65 10.02 4.59
CA HIS A 162 10.14 11.19 3.87
C HIS A 162 11.25 11.78 2.99
N GLY A 163 10.90 12.29 1.80
CA GLY A 163 11.85 12.88 0.84
C GLY A 163 12.61 14.12 1.34
N GLY A 164 12.09 14.76 2.39
CA GLY A 164 12.64 16.01 2.92
C GLY A 164 12.29 17.21 2.03
N TYR A 165 13.06 18.29 2.19
CA TYR A 165 12.92 19.49 1.36
C TYR A 165 13.53 19.26 -0.02
N THR A 166 12.77 19.60 -1.06
CA THR A 166 13.17 19.54 -2.48
C THR A 166 12.70 20.79 -3.21
N ASN A 167 12.98 20.92 -4.50
CA ASN A 167 12.59 22.09 -5.30
C ASN A 167 11.07 22.29 -5.41
N SER A 168 10.28 21.24 -5.21
CA SER A 168 8.82 21.31 -5.07
C SER A 168 8.33 20.14 -4.23
N ILE A 169 7.11 20.24 -3.66
CA ILE A 169 6.53 19.18 -2.82
C ILE A 169 6.37 17.85 -3.58
N THR A 170 6.25 17.89 -4.89
CA THR A 170 6.11 16.70 -5.75
C THR A 170 7.44 16.18 -6.30
N ALA A 171 8.54 16.95 -6.14
CA ALA A 171 9.83 16.56 -6.70
C ALA A 171 10.49 15.44 -5.88
N PRO A 172 10.90 14.33 -6.50
CA PRO A 172 11.59 13.26 -5.80
C PRO A 172 13.00 13.67 -5.38
N SER A 173 13.54 13.01 -4.35
CA SER A 173 14.90 13.17 -3.87
C SER A 173 15.70 11.88 -4.09
N ALA A 174 16.56 11.85 -5.09
CA ALA A 174 17.44 10.70 -5.36
C ALA A 174 18.32 10.37 -4.13
N LYS A 175 18.78 11.40 -3.40
CA LYS A 175 19.56 11.23 -2.17
C LYS A 175 18.75 10.47 -1.09
N THR A 176 17.50 10.84 -0.87
CA THR A 176 16.65 10.18 0.11
C THR A 176 16.24 8.78 -0.34
N GLN A 177 16.00 8.58 -1.65
CA GLN A 177 15.77 7.24 -2.19
C GLN A 177 16.96 6.31 -1.95
N ALA A 178 18.18 6.78 -2.17
CA ALA A 178 19.39 6.01 -1.84
C ALA A 178 19.51 5.71 -0.35
N LEU A 179 19.11 6.64 0.53
CA LEU A 179 19.14 6.43 1.97
C LEU A 179 18.11 5.38 2.42
N VAL A 180 16.88 5.41 1.88
CA VAL A 180 15.86 4.42 2.25
C VAL A 180 16.23 3.01 1.77
N LEU A 181 16.81 2.89 0.58
CA LEU A 181 17.33 1.61 0.08
C LEU A 181 18.43 1.06 1.00
N LYS A 182 19.44 1.87 1.32
CA LYS A 182 20.52 1.47 2.24
C LYS A 182 19.99 1.04 3.60
N GLU A 183 18.99 1.74 4.13
CA GLU A 183 18.38 1.37 5.42
C GLU A 183 17.62 0.04 5.33
N ALA A 184 16.88 -0.18 4.25
CA ALA A 184 16.21 -1.46 4.05
C ALA A 184 17.20 -2.63 3.94
N TRP A 185 18.34 -2.44 3.24
CA TRP A 185 19.41 -3.45 3.17
C TRP A 185 20.08 -3.69 4.53
N ASN A 186 20.32 -2.63 5.29
CA ASN A 186 20.87 -2.76 6.65
C ASN A 186 19.91 -3.52 7.55
N ASN A 187 18.61 -3.20 7.52
CA ASN A 187 17.58 -3.89 8.29
C ASN A 187 17.45 -5.37 7.87
N ALA A 188 17.72 -5.68 6.62
CA ALA A 188 17.73 -7.03 6.07
C ALA A 188 19.05 -7.77 6.36
N ASN A 189 20.09 -7.08 6.82
CA ASN A 189 21.46 -7.59 6.93
C ASN A 189 21.97 -8.22 5.64
N ILE A 190 21.79 -7.51 4.51
CA ILE A 190 22.24 -7.91 3.18
C ILE A 190 23.15 -6.84 2.55
N LEU A 191 24.01 -7.28 1.65
CA LEU A 191 24.88 -6.40 0.86
C LEU A 191 24.25 -6.11 -0.51
N PRO A 192 24.55 -4.96 -1.13
CA PRO A 192 24.03 -4.61 -2.46
C PRO A 192 24.29 -5.68 -3.52
N GLU A 193 25.43 -6.37 -3.47
CA GLU A 193 25.84 -7.42 -4.40
C GLU A 193 24.96 -8.67 -4.34
N GLN A 194 24.17 -8.81 -3.29
CA GLN A 194 23.21 -9.93 -3.12
C GLN A 194 21.85 -9.64 -3.76
N ILE A 195 21.64 -8.41 -4.29
CA ILE A 195 20.39 -8.03 -4.96
C ILE A 195 20.43 -8.51 -6.40
N GLY A 196 19.58 -9.46 -6.72
CA GLY A 196 19.46 -10.01 -8.08
C GLY A 196 18.42 -9.30 -8.96
N TYR A 197 17.48 -8.55 -8.36
CA TYR A 197 16.43 -7.86 -9.10
C TYR A 197 15.93 -6.64 -8.32
N ILE A 198 15.54 -5.59 -9.03
CA ILE A 198 14.94 -4.36 -8.46
C ILE A 198 13.64 -4.06 -9.21
N GLU A 199 12.53 -4.10 -8.50
CA GLU A 199 11.27 -3.53 -8.95
C GLU A 199 11.22 -2.07 -8.53
N ALA A 200 11.26 -1.16 -9.49
CA ALA A 200 11.28 0.27 -9.23
C ALA A 200 9.86 0.87 -9.32
N HIS A 201 9.69 2.10 -8.84
CA HIS A 201 8.43 2.84 -9.02
C HIS A 201 8.12 3.07 -10.50
N GLY A 202 9.11 3.38 -11.33
CA GLY A 202 9.07 3.33 -12.79
C GLY A 202 8.09 4.29 -13.48
N THR A 203 7.64 5.34 -12.80
CA THR A 203 6.74 6.36 -13.40
C THR A 203 7.45 7.25 -14.38
#